data_a5a26f72d195211aced8c9178d8e7e5e
#
_entry.id   a5a26f72d195211aced8c9178d8e7e5e
#
_cell.length_a   1.000
_cell.length_b   1.000
_cell.length_c   1.000
_cell.angle_alpha   90.00
_cell.angle_beta   90.00
_cell.angle_gamma   90.00
#
_symmetry.space_group_name_H-M   'P 1'
#
loop_
_entity.id
_entity.type
_entity.pdbx_description
1 polymer ?
#
loop_
_entity_poly.entity_id
_entity_poly.type
_entity_poly.pdbx_seq_one_letter_code
_entity_poly.pdbx_strand_id
1 'polypeptide(L)'
;MTLKKYPEMNSSLVGETIERYKSINLGIAVASPTGLIVPNIKNSQDMSVVEISKASTPLFDKARAGKLAVDEYAGGTFTISNLGMFGIENFTAIINPPEVGILSISSTKDEPFVVTKEDGTKEIQIKPMMNIQLTVDHRIIDGLLAAQFVTNVKNLLENPISLMV
;
A
#
# COMPACT_ATOMS: atom_id res chain seq x y z
N MET A 1 -1.51 -2.29 10.02
CA MET A 1 -1.19 -3.62 10.64
C MET A 1 0.12 -4.18 10.09
N THR A 2 0.28 -4.43 8.79
CA THR A 2 1.51 -5.04 8.24
C THR A 2 2.77 -4.22 8.51
N LEU A 3 2.76 -2.90 8.33
CA LEU A 3 3.91 -2.03 8.65
C LEU A 3 4.30 -2.05 10.15
N LYS A 4 3.35 -2.28 11.06
CA LYS A 4 3.68 -2.49 12.50
C LYS A 4 4.42 -3.81 12.73
N LYS A 5 4.11 -4.84 11.94
CA LYS A 5 4.74 -6.16 12.02
C LYS A 5 6.11 -6.21 11.34
N TYR A 6 6.32 -5.39 10.33
CA TYR A 6 7.56 -5.31 9.55
C TYR A 6 8.11 -3.87 9.59
N PRO A 7 8.69 -3.44 10.73
CA PRO A 7 9.14 -2.06 10.92
C PRO A 7 10.27 -1.63 9.98
N GLU A 8 11.00 -2.57 9.40
CA GLU A 8 12.01 -2.32 8.37
C GLU A 8 11.39 -1.66 7.13
N MET A 9 10.13 -2.00 6.81
CA MET A 9 9.38 -1.41 5.70
C MET A 9 8.93 0.03 5.97
N ASN A 10 9.08 0.52 7.21
CA ASN A 10 8.78 1.88 7.65
C ASN A 10 10.07 2.63 8.00
N SER A 11 11.00 2.67 7.06
CA SER A 11 12.34 3.24 7.24
C SER A 11 12.78 4.04 6.02
N SER A 12 13.95 4.67 6.10
CA SER A 12 14.62 5.32 4.98
C SER A 12 16.14 5.15 5.08
N LEU A 13 16.83 5.32 3.96
CA LEU A 13 18.28 5.42 3.91
C LEU A 13 18.68 6.89 3.82
N VAL A 14 19.32 7.40 4.86
CA VAL A 14 19.83 8.77 4.94
C VAL A 14 21.36 8.70 4.98
N GLY A 15 22.00 9.03 3.86
CA GLY A 15 23.43 8.77 3.70
C GLY A 15 23.74 7.29 3.79
N GLU A 16 24.49 6.87 4.82
CA GLU A 16 24.83 5.47 5.12
C GLU A 16 24.05 4.91 6.32
N THR A 17 23.08 5.67 6.85
CA THR A 17 22.33 5.30 8.04
C THR A 17 20.89 4.92 7.69
N ILE A 18 20.44 3.79 8.24
CA ILE A 18 19.03 3.38 8.15
C ILE A 18 18.27 4.01 9.33
N GLU A 19 17.33 4.88 8.99
CA GLU A 19 16.42 5.49 9.95
C GLU A 19 15.09 4.74 9.97
N ARG A 20 14.68 4.20 11.12
CA ARG A 20 13.38 3.54 11.32
C ARG A 20 12.42 4.50 12.01
N TYR A 21 11.25 4.68 11.43
CA TYR A 21 10.23 5.58 11.96
C TYR A 21 9.29 4.85 12.91
N LYS A 22 8.99 5.49 14.06
CA LYS A 22 7.98 4.97 15.01
C LYS A 22 6.56 5.21 14.51
N SER A 23 6.33 6.37 13.90
CA SER A 23 5.04 6.73 13.30
C SER A 23 4.96 6.22 11.87
N ILE A 24 3.78 5.74 11.48
CA ILE A 24 3.48 5.35 10.10
C ILE A 24 2.67 6.49 9.47
N ASN A 25 3.33 7.23 8.57
CA ASN A 25 2.70 8.26 7.77
C ASN A 25 2.44 7.67 6.38
N LEU A 26 1.19 7.25 6.16
CA LEU A 26 0.83 6.52 4.96
C LEU A 26 0.52 7.48 3.81
N GLY A 27 1.41 7.49 2.82
CA GLY A 27 1.23 8.22 1.58
C GLY A 27 0.27 7.51 0.63
N ILE A 28 -0.56 8.28 -0.06
CA ILE A 28 -1.44 7.77 -1.11
C ILE A 28 -1.23 8.60 -2.37
N ALA A 29 -0.79 7.96 -3.45
CA ALA A 29 -0.52 8.63 -4.71
C ALA A 29 -1.82 9.14 -5.34
N VAL A 30 -1.90 10.44 -5.64
CA VAL A 30 -3.07 11.12 -6.20
C VAL A 30 -2.63 11.98 -7.39
N ALA A 31 -3.39 11.92 -8.49
CA ALA A 31 -3.22 12.85 -9.59
C ALA A 31 -3.71 14.26 -9.20
N SER A 32 -2.88 15.28 -9.46
CA SER A 32 -3.19 16.70 -9.26
C SER A 32 -3.05 17.46 -10.56
N PRO A 33 -3.54 18.71 -10.68
CA PRO A 33 -3.38 19.52 -11.86
C PRO A 33 -1.93 19.76 -12.30
N THR A 34 -0.99 19.67 -11.35
CA THR A 34 0.44 19.92 -11.59
C THR A 34 1.27 18.62 -11.67
N GLY A 35 0.61 17.44 -11.68
CA GLY A 35 1.25 16.13 -11.73
C GLY A 35 0.85 15.24 -10.56
N LEU A 36 1.73 14.29 -10.21
CA LEU A 36 1.51 13.37 -9.10
C LEU A 36 1.87 14.05 -7.77
N ILE A 37 0.99 13.92 -6.77
CA ILE A 37 1.27 14.33 -5.40
C ILE A 37 0.89 13.19 -4.44
N VAL A 38 1.58 13.12 -3.29
CA VAL A 38 1.40 12.03 -2.32
C VAL A 38 1.01 12.60 -0.95
N PRO A 39 -0.28 12.92 -0.72
CA PRO A 39 -0.75 13.30 0.61
C PRO A 39 -0.55 12.16 1.61
N ASN A 40 -0.28 12.53 2.87
CA ASN A 40 0.06 11.59 3.94
C ASN A 40 -0.98 11.59 5.06
N ILE A 41 -1.49 10.41 5.39
CA ILE A 41 -2.27 10.18 6.59
C ILE A 41 -1.28 9.96 7.74
N LYS A 42 -1.15 10.96 8.61
CA LYS A 42 -0.20 10.93 9.73
C LYS A 42 -0.66 9.96 10.81
N ASN A 43 0.31 9.24 11.43
CA ASN A 43 0.06 8.30 12.53
C ASN A 43 -1.04 7.27 12.23
N SER A 44 -1.08 6.78 10.98
CA SER A 44 -2.10 5.84 10.52
C SER A 44 -2.10 4.49 11.27
N GLN A 45 -1.02 4.17 12.00
CA GLN A 45 -0.91 2.96 12.80
C GLN A 45 -1.90 2.88 13.96
N ASP A 46 -2.44 4.02 14.40
CA ASP A 46 -3.34 4.13 15.56
C ASP A 46 -4.80 4.36 15.12
N MET A 47 -5.06 4.35 13.80
CA MET A 47 -6.36 4.62 13.22
C MET A 47 -7.07 3.34 12.82
N SER A 48 -8.38 3.30 13.02
CA SER A 48 -9.28 2.33 12.41
C SER A 48 -9.46 2.60 10.90
N VAL A 49 -10.00 1.62 10.18
CA VAL A 49 -10.32 1.77 8.74
C VAL A 49 -11.26 2.96 8.50
N VAL A 50 -12.23 3.18 9.39
CA VAL A 50 -13.17 4.31 9.30
C VAL A 50 -12.46 5.65 9.48
N GLU A 51 -11.53 5.74 10.43
CA GLU A 51 -10.76 6.95 10.68
C GLU A 51 -9.81 7.26 9.52
N ILE A 52 -9.13 6.24 8.96
CA ILE A 52 -8.31 6.38 7.76
C ILE A 52 -9.15 6.92 6.59
N SER A 53 -10.34 6.36 6.36
CA SER A 53 -11.24 6.81 5.31
C SER A 53 -11.67 8.28 5.50
N LYS A 54 -12.02 8.67 6.72
CA LYS A 54 -12.38 10.06 7.05
C LYS A 54 -11.20 11.03 6.88
N ALA A 55 -10.00 10.60 7.25
CA ALA A 55 -8.79 11.42 7.13
C ALA A 55 -8.34 11.59 5.66
N SER A 56 -8.51 10.55 4.84
CA SER A 56 -8.06 10.56 3.44
C SER A 56 -8.92 11.44 2.53
N THR A 57 -10.24 11.46 2.73
CA THR A 57 -11.18 12.18 1.84
C THR A 57 -10.81 13.65 1.65
N PRO A 58 -10.64 14.48 2.71
CA PRO A 58 -10.29 15.90 2.55
C PRO A 58 -8.89 16.08 1.93
N LEU A 59 -7.96 15.17 2.16
CA LEU A 59 -6.64 15.21 1.54
C LEU A 59 -6.72 15.00 0.02
N PHE A 60 -7.56 14.06 -0.42
CA PHE A 60 -7.76 13.81 -1.84
C PHE A 60 -8.44 14.99 -2.56
N ASP A 61 -9.43 15.62 -1.91
CA ASP A 61 -10.11 16.79 -2.47
C ASP A 61 -9.15 17.99 -2.60
N LYS A 62 -8.31 18.23 -1.57
CA LYS A 62 -7.26 19.24 -1.64
C LYS A 62 -6.19 18.91 -2.70
N ALA A 63 -5.78 17.64 -2.83
CA ALA A 63 -4.84 17.19 -3.85
C ALA A 63 -5.35 17.49 -5.27
N ARG A 64 -6.60 17.10 -5.56
CA ARG A 64 -7.24 17.34 -6.86
C ARG A 64 -7.44 18.83 -7.17
N ALA A 65 -7.65 19.63 -6.13
CA ALA A 65 -7.77 21.07 -6.24
C ALA A 65 -6.41 21.82 -6.30
N GLY A 66 -5.29 21.11 -6.13
CA GLY A 66 -3.95 21.72 -6.05
C GLY A 66 -3.75 22.60 -4.81
N LYS A 67 -4.43 22.27 -3.69
CA LYS A 67 -4.49 23.09 -2.47
C LYS A 67 -3.91 22.39 -1.23
N LEU A 68 -3.11 21.34 -1.41
CA LEU A 68 -2.42 20.69 -0.29
C LEU A 68 -1.39 21.63 0.32
N ALA A 69 -1.37 21.71 1.65
CA ALA A 69 -0.31 22.34 2.39
C ALA A 69 0.94 21.44 2.43
N VAL A 70 2.13 22.01 2.64
CA VAL A 70 3.40 21.27 2.61
C VAL A 70 3.43 20.15 3.66
N ASP A 71 2.91 20.40 4.84
CA ASP A 71 2.83 19.43 5.94
C ASP A 71 1.86 18.26 5.66
N GLU A 72 0.94 18.41 4.72
CA GLU A 72 -0.01 17.38 4.33
C GLU A 72 0.60 16.34 3.37
N TYR A 73 1.71 16.67 2.67
CA TYR A 73 2.41 15.71 1.79
C TYR A 73 3.87 15.45 2.16
N ALA A 74 4.45 16.23 3.07
CA ALA A 74 5.82 15.99 3.56
C ALA A 74 5.86 14.93 4.66
N GLY A 75 6.97 14.17 4.72
CA GLY A 75 7.27 13.21 5.79
C GLY A 75 6.42 11.94 5.73
N GLY A 76 6.04 11.50 4.53
CA GLY A 76 5.55 10.14 4.29
C GLY A 76 6.62 9.09 4.63
N THR A 77 6.18 7.91 5.04
CA THR A 77 7.10 6.82 5.41
C THR A 77 6.85 5.53 4.62
N PHE A 78 5.73 5.43 3.95
CA PHE A 78 5.38 4.35 3.02
C PHE A 78 4.24 4.81 2.12
N THR A 79 4.29 4.49 0.83
CA THR A 79 3.28 4.94 -0.15
C THR A 79 2.45 3.78 -0.70
N ILE A 80 1.18 4.06 -0.98
CA ILE A 80 0.29 3.22 -1.78
C ILE A 80 -0.05 3.94 -3.08
N SER A 81 0.06 3.23 -4.20
CA SER A 81 -0.40 3.69 -5.51
C SER A 81 -1.48 2.77 -6.04
N ASN A 82 -2.65 3.31 -6.38
CA ASN A 82 -3.78 2.53 -6.88
C ASN A 82 -4.18 3.02 -8.28
N LEU A 83 -4.03 2.14 -9.27
CA LEU A 83 -4.45 2.37 -10.65
C LEU A 83 -5.59 1.44 -11.08
N GLY A 84 -6.22 0.75 -10.13
CA GLY A 84 -7.31 -0.20 -10.40
C GLY A 84 -8.52 0.44 -11.10
N MET A 85 -8.83 1.70 -10.77
CA MET A 85 -9.91 2.46 -11.39
C MET A 85 -9.70 2.73 -12.90
N PHE A 86 -8.47 2.59 -13.39
CA PHE A 86 -8.12 2.76 -14.81
C PHE A 86 -8.06 1.43 -15.58
N GLY A 87 -8.44 0.31 -14.95
CA GLY A 87 -8.38 -1.01 -15.55
C GLY A 87 -6.97 -1.59 -15.72
N ILE A 88 -5.98 -1.02 -15.02
CA ILE A 88 -4.59 -1.49 -15.08
C ILE A 88 -4.46 -2.79 -14.27
N GLU A 89 -4.02 -3.86 -14.93
CA GLU A 89 -3.92 -5.20 -14.35
C GLU A 89 -2.61 -5.45 -13.60
N ASN A 90 -1.53 -4.82 -14.07
CA ASN A 90 -0.20 -4.92 -13.49
C ASN A 90 0.57 -3.64 -13.75
N PHE A 91 1.23 -3.11 -12.73
CA PHE A 91 2.20 -2.03 -12.89
C PHE A 91 3.20 -2.04 -11.73
N THR A 92 4.38 -1.54 -12.00
CA THR A 92 5.42 -1.34 -10.98
C THR A 92 5.53 0.15 -10.70
N ALA A 93 5.23 0.55 -9.47
CA ALA A 93 5.40 1.94 -9.05
C ALA A 93 6.87 2.26 -8.75
N ILE A 94 7.24 3.53 -8.94
CA ILE A 94 8.55 4.05 -8.55
C ILE A 94 8.46 4.53 -7.10
N ILE A 95 9.44 4.15 -6.29
CA ILE A 95 9.52 4.55 -4.88
C ILE A 95 9.52 6.08 -4.77
N ASN A 96 8.79 6.61 -3.78
CA ASN A 96 8.77 8.02 -3.44
C ASN A 96 9.86 8.30 -2.39
N PRO A 97 11.03 8.81 -2.77
CA PRO A 97 12.12 9.04 -1.81
C PRO A 97 11.69 10.00 -0.69
N PRO A 98 12.14 9.82 0.56
CA PRO A 98 13.16 8.86 1.04
C PRO A 98 12.60 7.51 1.51
N GLU A 99 11.34 7.18 1.22
CA GLU A 99 10.70 5.94 1.62
C GLU A 99 11.42 4.71 1.04
N VAL A 100 11.33 3.57 1.74
CA VAL A 100 11.96 2.31 1.28
C VAL A 100 11.05 1.45 0.42
N GLY A 101 9.75 1.77 0.35
CA GLY A 101 8.83 0.93 -0.38
C GLY A 101 7.53 1.61 -0.78
N ILE A 102 6.95 1.09 -1.86
CA ILE A 102 5.65 1.48 -2.39
C ILE A 102 4.85 0.25 -2.78
N LEU A 103 3.59 0.20 -2.37
CA LEU A 103 2.65 -0.85 -2.73
C LEU A 103 1.78 -0.40 -3.90
N SER A 104 1.80 -1.17 -5.00
CA SER A 104 0.94 -0.98 -6.17
C SER A 104 -0.31 -1.85 -6.07
N ILE A 105 -1.48 -1.26 -6.33
CA ILE A 105 -2.77 -1.93 -6.33
C ILE A 105 -3.38 -1.82 -7.74
N SER A 106 -3.65 -2.96 -8.35
CA SER A 106 -4.19 -3.07 -9.71
C SER A 106 -5.70 -3.24 -9.72
N SER A 107 -6.30 -3.31 -10.93
CA SER A 107 -7.74 -3.54 -11.08
C SER A 107 -8.15 -4.93 -10.61
N THR A 108 -9.37 -5.02 -10.12
CA THR A 108 -10.02 -6.31 -9.84
C THR A 108 -10.69 -6.83 -11.11
N LYS A 109 -10.46 -8.11 -11.40
CA LYS A 109 -11.04 -8.82 -12.54
C LYS A 109 -11.58 -10.17 -12.11
N ASP A 110 -12.59 -10.65 -12.80
CA ASP A 110 -13.06 -12.03 -12.69
C ASP A 110 -12.09 -12.95 -13.43
N GLU A 111 -11.46 -13.87 -12.70
CA GLU A 111 -10.51 -14.83 -13.26
C GLU A 111 -10.90 -16.27 -12.88
N PRO A 112 -10.61 -17.25 -13.77
CA PRO A 112 -10.79 -18.66 -13.45
C PRO A 112 -9.75 -19.08 -12.40
N PHE A 113 -10.25 -19.59 -11.28
CA PHE A 113 -9.43 -20.04 -10.18
C PHE A 113 -9.68 -21.52 -9.87
N VAL A 114 -8.61 -22.33 -9.74
CA VAL A 114 -8.74 -23.74 -9.39
C VAL A 114 -8.87 -23.88 -7.89
N VAL A 115 -10.02 -24.39 -7.44
CA VAL A 115 -10.28 -24.73 -6.04
C VAL A 115 -10.13 -26.23 -5.86
N THR A 116 -9.36 -26.65 -4.88
CA THR A 116 -9.27 -28.05 -4.44
C THR A 116 -10.25 -28.26 -3.29
N LYS A 117 -11.22 -29.17 -3.47
CA LYS A 117 -12.19 -29.54 -2.44
C LYS A 117 -11.56 -30.46 -1.39
N GLU A 118 -12.28 -30.70 -0.29
CA GLU A 118 -11.81 -31.55 0.81
C GLU A 118 -11.55 -33.00 0.35
N ASP A 119 -12.28 -33.48 -0.66
CA ASP A 119 -12.12 -34.79 -1.26
C ASP A 119 -10.96 -34.90 -2.26
N GLY A 120 -10.19 -33.81 -2.45
CA GLY A 120 -9.07 -33.73 -3.38
C GLY A 120 -9.47 -33.43 -4.83
N THR A 121 -10.76 -33.39 -5.16
CA THR A 121 -11.23 -33.01 -6.51
C THR A 121 -10.97 -31.52 -6.77
N LYS A 122 -10.74 -31.19 -8.05
CA LYS A 122 -10.49 -29.80 -8.48
C LYS A 122 -11.67 -29.30 -9.30
N GLU A 123 -12.08 -28.07 -9.03
CA GLU A 123 -13.06 -27.38 -9.86
C GLU A 123 -12.55 -25.98 -10.21
N ILE A 124 -13.05 -25.46 -11.34
CA ILE A 124 -12.77 -24.07 -11.75
C ILE A 124 -13.90 -23.19 -11.21
N GLN A 125 -13.54 -22.20 -10.42
CA GLN A 125 -14.46 -21.16 -9.95
C GLN A 125 -14.05 -19.81 -10.53
N ILE A 126 -15.02 -18.96 -10.87
CA ILE A 126 -14.75 -17.57 -11.23
C ILE A 126 -14.67 -16.77 -9.93
N LYS A 127 -13.55 -16.07 -9.73
CA LYS A 127 -13.32 -15.25 -8.53
C LYS A 127 -12.81 -13.88 -8.92
N PRO A 128 -13.22 -12.81 -8.19
CA PRO A 128 -12.61 -11.51 -8.34
C PRO A 128 -11.16 -11.57 -7.82
N MET A 129 -10.21 -11.34 -8.72
CA MET A 129 -8.78 -11.36 -8.42
C MET A 129 -8.17 -9.98 -8.66
N MET A 130 -7.19 -9.62 -7.84
CA MET A 130 -6.48 -8.36 -7.91
C MET A 130 -4.99 -8.61 -7.70
N ASN A 131 -4.15 -8.00 -8.53
CA ASN A 131 -2.70 -8.03 -8.33
C ASN A 131 -2.26 -6.90 -7.41
N ILE A 132 -1.41 -7.24 -6.44
CA ILE A 132 -0.66 -6.28 -5.63
C ILE A 132 0.83 -6.50 -5.87
N GLN A 133 1.57 -5.41 -6.03
CA GLN A 133 3.01 -5.45 -6.24
C GLN A 133 3.71 -4.54 -5.24
N LEU A 134 4.91 -4.92 -4.83
CA LEU A 134 5.73 -4.16 -3.91
C LEU A 134 7.06 -3.82 -4.58
N THR A 135 7.38 -2.53 -4.63
CA THR A 135 8.71 -2.06 -5.01
C THR A 135 9.45 -1.64 -3.74
N VAL A 136 10.69 -2.08 -3.58
CA VAL A 136 11.51 -1.79 -2.40
C VAL A 136 12.91 -1.31 -2.75
N ASP A 137 13.50 -0.51 -1.87
CA ASP A 137 14.93 -0.20 -1.93
C ASP A 137 15.73 -1.41 -1.46
N HIS A 138 16.33 -2.14 -2.41
CA HIS A 138 17.03 -3.40 -2.14
C HIS A 138 18.36 -3.21 -1.37
N ARG A 139 18.77 -1.97 -1.14
CA ARG A 139 19.92 -1.68 -0.24
C ARG A 139 19.56 -1.92 1.23
N ILE A 140 18.25 -1.88 1.58
CA ILE A 140 17.73 -2.00 2.95
C ILE A 140 16.87 -3.23 3.09
N ILE A 141 16.02 -3.51 2.10
CA ILE A 141 15.00 -4.56 2.13
C ILE A 141 15.42 -5.69 1.21
N ASP A 142 15.60 -6.87 1.75
CA ASP A 142 15.86 -8.07 0.95
C ASP A 142 14.56 -8.70 0.41
N GLY A 143 14.74 -9.64 -0.53
CA GLY A 143 13.63 -10.30 -1.21
C GLY A 143 12.76 -11.15 -0.27
N LEU A 144 13.32 -11.74 0.78
CA LEU A 144 12.59 -12.56 1.74
C LEU A 144 11.64 -11.69 2.57
N LEU A 145 12.16 -10.58 3.12
CA LEU A 145 11.37 -9.63 3.89
C LEU A 145 10.24 -9.02 3.03
N ALA A 146 10.54 -8.63 1.79
CA ALA A 146 9.57 -8.11 0.83
C ALA A 146 8.45 -9.14 0.55
N ALA A 147 8.81 -10.40 0.30
CA ALA A 147 7.85 -11.48 0.06
C ALA A 147 6.95 -11.75 1.28
N GLN A 148 7.52 -11.78 2.48
CA GLN A 148 6.78 -11.94 3.73
C GLN A 148 5.81 -10.79 3.97
N PHE A 149 6.22 -9.55 3.68
CA PHE A 149 5.37 -8.37 3.79
C PHE A 149 4.15 -8.47 2.87
N VAL A 150 4.36 -8.74 1.57
CA VAL A 150 3.26 -8.87 0.58
C VAL A 150 2.34 -10.03 0.95
N THR A 151 2.90 -11.18 1.37
CA THR A 151 2.11 -12.33 1.81
C THR A 151 1.23 -11.97 3.02
N ASN A 152 1.74 -11.18 3.97
CA ASN A 152 0.96 -10.73 5.12
C ASN A 152 -0.15 -9.77 4.71
N VAL A 153 0.11 -8.83 3.77
CA VAL A 153 -0.93 -7.95 3.21
C VAL A 153 -2.02 -8.78 2.54
N LYS A 154 -1.64 -9.72 1.67
CA LYS A 154 -2.57 -10.65 0.99
C LYS A 154 -3.45 -11.38 2.00
N ASN A 155 -2.86 -12.01 3.00
CA ASN A 155 -3.59 -12.79 4.00
C ASN A 155 -4.60 -11.95 4.79
N LEU A 156 -4.26 -10.69 5.12
CA LEU A 156 -5.17 -9.76 5.78
C LEU A 156 -6.33 -9.34 4.88
N LEU A 157 -6.10 -9.13 3.59
CA LEU A 157 -7.15 -8.79 2.62
C LEU A 157 -8.08 -9.98 2.35
N GLU A 158 -7.55 -11.20 2.26
CA GLU A 158 -8.33 -12.42 2.07
C GLU A 158 -9.10 -12.86 3.34
N ASN A 159 -8.67 -12.39 4.52
CA ASN A 159 -9.30 -12.67 5.82
C ASN A 159 -9.61 -11.37 6.57
N PRO A 160 -10.55 -10.55 6.09
CA PRO A 160 -10.76 -9.18 6.57
C PRO A 160 -11.32 -9.08 8.00
N ILE A 161 -11.83 -10.16 8.58
CA ILE A 161 -12.30 -10.17 9.96
C ILE A 161 -11.21 -9.71 10.93
N SER A 162 -9.96 -10.07 10.67
CA SER A 162 -8.80 -9.65 11.46
C SER A 162 -8.49 -8.14 11.39
N LEU A 163 -9.11 -7.42 10.47
CA LEU A 163 -8.99 -5.97 10.33
C LEU A 163 -10.06 -5.20 11.14
N MET A 164 -11.04 -5.92 11.66
CA MET A 164 -12.20 -5.34 12.38
C MET A 164 -12.08 -5.44 13.90
N VAL A 165 -11.03 -6.11 14.38
CA VAL A 165 -10.78 -6.36 15.82
C VAL A 165 -9.72 -5.41 16.37
#